data_6708c3eb52a8103db057272bea6e825d
#
_entry.id   6708c3eb52a8103db057272bea6e825d
#
_cell.length_a   1.000
_cell.length_b   1.000
_cell.length_c   1.000
_cell.angle_alpha   90.00
_cell.angle_beta   90.00
_cell.angle_gamma   90.00
#
_symmetry.space_group_name_H-M   'P 1'
#
loop_
_entity.id
_entity.type
_entity.pdbx_description
1 polymer ?
#
loop_
_entity_poly.entity_id
_entity_poly.type
_entity_poly.pdbx_seq_one_letter_code
_entity_poly.pdbx_strand_id
1 'polypeptide(L)'
;MSYLDQIKGLKFKVSKVTVDGVDFYLRELSGKARLDIEGEKDLQLRVHKMMHASLCDENGNLTEKPEDFDAFMESVPNKVLNALVNAFSALNITSEANLKN
;
A
#
# COMPACT_ATOMS: atom_id res chain seq x y z
N MET A 1 14.26 -27.52 -2.42
CA MET A 1 14.20 -26.06 -2.10
C MET A 1 12.76 -25.63 -1.91
N SER A 2 12.47 -24.92 -0.84
CA SER A 2 11.09 -24.50 -0.58
C SER A 2 10.70 -23.27 -1.39
N TYR A 3 9.39 -23.09 -1.59
CA TYR A 3 8.91 -21.88 -2.25
C TYR A 3 9.27 -20.63 -1.45
N LEU A 4 9.27 -20.73 -0.12
CA LEU A 4 9.66 -19.59 0.72
C LEU A 4 11.06 -19.12 0.40
N ASP A 5 12.01 -20.06 0.19
CA ASP A 5 13.37 -19.70 -0.17
C ASP A 5 13.44 -19.03 -1.55
N GLN A 6 12.61 -19.51 -2.48
CA GLN A 6 12.57 -18.95 -3.82
C GLN A 6 12.04 -17.53 -3.85
N ILE A 7 11.00 -17.24 -3.07
CA ILE A 7 10.39 -15.91 -3.09
C ILE A 7 11.19 -14.86 -2.35
N LYS A 8 12.17 -15.25 -1.51
CA LYS A 8 13.02 -14.28 -0.83
C LYS A 8 13.80 -13.38 -1.79
N GLY A 9 14.03 -13.84 -3.00
CA GLY A 9 14.69 -13.06 -4.02
C GLY A 9 13.78 -12.08 -4.75
N LEU A 10 12.47 -12.20 -4.57
CA LEU A 10 11.50 -11.32 -5.21
C LEU A 10 11.32 -10.06 -4.38
N LYS A 11 11.12 -8.95 -5.06
CA LYS A 11 10.95 -7.67 -4.39
C LYS A 11 9.58 -7.09 -4.69
N PHE A 12 9.02 -6.38 -3.71
CA PHE A 12 7.80 -5.63 -3.91
C PHE A 12 8.08 -4.45 -4.85
N LYS A 13 7.16 -4.20 -5.77
CA LYS A 13 7.22 -2.97 -6.56
C LYS A 13 6.98 -1.78 -5.66
N VAL A 14 7.71 -0.69 -5.89
CA VAL A 14 7.57 0.55 -5.14
C VAL A 14 7.24 1.66 -6.13
N SER A 15 6.23 2.43 -5.81
CA SER A 15 5.80 3.57 -6.62
C SER A 15 6.00 4.85 -5.84
N LYS A 16 6.56 5.86 -6.50
CA LYS A 16 6.76 7.18 -5.92
C LYS A 16 5.61 8.09 -6.32
N VAL A 17 5.05 8.79 -5.33
CA VAL A 17 3.97 9.75 -5.53
C VAL A 17 4.43 11.08 -4.95
N THR A 18 4.44 12.13 -5.75
CA THR A 18 4.83 13.46 -5.30
C THR A 18 3.60 14.36 -5.28
N VAL A 19 3.30 14.93 -4.12
CA VAL A 19 2.18 15.85 -3.95
C VAL A 19 2.71 17.11 -3.25
N ASP A 20 2.55 18.26 -3.90
CA ASP A 20 2.99 19.55 -3.35
C ASP A 20 4.44 19.53 -2.87
N GLY A 21 5.32 18.85 -3.63
CA GLY A 21 6.74 18.78 -3.31
C GLY A 21 7.12 17.77 -2.25
N VAL A 22 6.15 17.01 -1.74
CA VAL A 22 6.41 15.95 -0.77
C VAL A 22 6.36 14.60 -1.48
N ASP A 23 7.39 13.79 -1.25
CA ASP A 23 7.48 12.47 -1.87
C ASP A 23 6.95 11.41 -0.92
N PHE A 24 6.04 10.59 -1.44
CA PHE A 24 5.51 9.43 -0.74
C PHE A 24 5.87 8.18 -1.55
N TYR A 25 6.08 7.09 -0.86
CA TYR A 25 6.36 5.82 -1.52
C TYR A 25 5.34 4.78 -1.07
N LEU A 26 4.84 4.03 -2.05
CA LEU A 26 3.89 2.95 -1.79
C LEU A 26 4.47 1.67 -2.37
N ARG A 27 4.32 0.56 -1.67
CA ARG A 27 4.73 -0.73 -2.21
C ARG A 27 3.50 -1.59 -2.48
N GLU A 28 3.65 -2.55 -3.40
CA GLU A 28 2.57 -3.50 -3.65
C GLU A 28 2.31 -4.33 -2.39
N LEU A 29 1.09 -4.83 -2.27
CA LEU A 29 0.68 -5.60 -1.11
C LEU A 29 1.29 -6.99 -1.10
N SER A 30 1.56 -7.50 0.12
CA SER A 30 1.77 -8.93 0.27
C SER A 30 0.44 -9.65 0.06
N GLY A 31 0.50 -10.96 -0.22
CA GLY A 31 -0.72 -11.74 -0.36
C GLY A 31 -1.60 -11.72 0.87
N LYS A 32 -0.98 -11.77 2.05
CA LYS A 32 -1.74 -11.73 3.31
C LYS A 32 -2.44 -10.39 3.49
N ALA A 33 -1.72 -9.29 3.23
CA ALA A 33 -2.30 -7.95 3.36
C ALA A 33 -3.47 -7.76 2.40
N ARG A 34 -3.33 -8.24 1.16
CA ARG A 34 -4.40 -8.14 0.19
C ARG A 34 -5.67 -8.84 0.66
N LEU A 35 -5.54 -10.06 1.16
CA LEU A 35 -6.69 -10.81 1.63
C LEU A 35 -7.36 -10.14 2.83
N ASP A 36 -6.56 -9.59 3.75
CA ASP A 36 -7.07 -8.88 4.89
C ASP A 36 -7.86 -7.64 4.47
N ILE A 37 -7.34 -6.89 3.51
CA ILE A 37 -8.02 -5.70 3.00
C ILE A 37 -9.30 -6.04 2.27
N GLU A 38 -9.29 -7.08 1.43
CA GLU A 38 -10.47 -7.50 0.69
C GLU A 38 -11.58 -7.99 1.62
N GLY A 39 -11.21 -8.57 2.76
CA GLY A 39 -12.17 -9.04 3.74
C GLY A 39 -12.75 -7.94 4.65
N GLU A 40 -12.19 -6.74 4.60
CA GLU A 40 -12.66 -5.65 5.44
C GLU A 40 -13.86 -4.95 4.81
N LYS A 41 -14.98 -4.91 5.52
CA LYS A 41 -16.21 -4.29 5.02
C LYS A 41 -16.37 -2.84 5.42
N ASP A 42 -15.71 -2.41 6.49
CA ASP A 42 -15.75 -1.03 6.93
C ASP A 42 -14.81 -0.20 6.05
N LEU A 43 -15.36 0.82 5.38
CA LEU A 43 -14.58 1.60 4.43
C LEU A 43 -13.41 2.32 5.09
N GLN A 44 -13.62 2.91 6.26
CA GLN A 44 -12.55 3.62 6.96
C GLN A 44 -11.42 2.66 7.35
N LEU A 45 -11.77 1.51 7.91
CA LEU A 45 -10.77 0.51 8.27
C LEU A 45 -10.06 -0.03 7.05
N ARG A 46 -10.79 -0.19 5.94
CA ARG A 46 -10.17 -0.66 4.70
C ARG A 46 -9.10 0.31 4.22
N VAL A 47 -9.38 1.61 4.20
CA VAL A 47 -8.40 2.61 3.79
C VAL A 47 -7.22 2.64 4.76
N HIS A 48 -7.47 2.54 6.06
CA HIS A 48 -6.40 2.43 7.06
C HIS A 48 -5.48 1.26 6.76
N LYS A 49 -6.05 0.09 6.50
CA LYS A 49 -5.27 -1.11 6.21
C LYS A 49 -4.48 -0.96 4.91
N MET A 50 -5.09 -0.36 3.89
CA MET A 50 -4.41 -0.13 2.62
C MET A 50 -3.18 0.74 2.81
N MET A 51 -3.32 1.85 3.50
CA MET A 51 -2.20 2.78 3.72
C MET A 51 -1.15 2.17 4.63
N HIS A 52 -1.57 1.53 5.71
CA HIS A 52 -0.64 0.91 6.65
C HIS A 52 0.20 -0.18 5.99
N ALA A 53 -0.39 -0.94 5.08
CA ALA A 53 0.28 -2.06 4.42
C ALA A 53 1.13 -1.63 3.22
N SER A 54 1.00 -0.38 2.75
CA SER A 54 1.67 0.06 1.53
C SER A 54 2.62 1.23 1.71
N LEU A 55 2.37 2.16 2.64
CA LEU A 55 3.28 3.30 2.85
C LEU A 55 4.64 2.81 3.31
N CYS A 56 5.67 3.18 2.57
CA CYS A 56 7.01 2.66 2.80
C CYS A 56 8.05 3.74 2.51
N ASP A 57 9.31 3.41 2.75
CA ASP A 57 10.42 4.26 2.32
C ASP A 57 10.80 3.89 0.87
N GLU A 58 11.81 4.56 0.34
CA GLU A 58 12.23 4.33 -1.05
C GLU A 58 12.74 2.91 -1.30
N ASN A 59 13.08 2.19 -0.23
CA ASN A 59 13.57 0.81 -0.32
C ASN A 59 12.46 -0.22 -0.13
N GLY A 60 11.22 0.22 0.09
CA GLY A 60 10.09 -0.68 0.26
C GLY A 60 9.85 -1.14 1.69
N ASN A 61 10.51 -0.53 2.66
CA ASN A 61 10.29 -0.88 4.07
C ASN A 61 9.13 -0.07 4.63
N LEU A 62 8.17 -0.73 5.26
CA LEU A 62 7.03 -0.04 5.86
C LEU A 62 7.50 0.90 6.96
N THR A 63 6.97 2.12 6.95
CA THR A 63 7.45 3.19 7.83
C THR A 63 6.60 3.44 9.05
N GLU A 64 5.30 3.19 8.95
CA GLU A 64 4.36 3.57 10.01
C GLU A 64 3.98 2.38 10.86
N LYS A 65 3.92 2.59 12.16
CA LYS A 65 3.44 1.57 13.11
C LYS A 65 1.93 1.70 13.23
N PRO A 66 1.23 0.61 13.54
CA PRO A 66 -0.23 0.68 13.69
C PRO A 66 -0.71 1.75 14.66
N GLU A 67 -0.01 1.92 15.77
CA GLU A 67 -0.40 2.87 16.80
C GLU A 67 -0.24 4.32 16.38
N ASP A 68 0.60 4.59 15.38
CA ASP A 68 0.83 5.96 14.89
C ASP A 68 -0.08 6.32 13.72
N PHE A 69 -0.80 5.33 13.20
CA PHE A 69 -1.51 5.49 11.94
C PHE A 69 -2.74 6.39 12.04
N ASP A 70 -3.41 6.38 13.20
CA ASP A 70 -4.55 7.28 13.40
C ASP A 70 -4.13 8.74 13.29
N ALA A 71 -2.97 9.08 13.87
CA ALA A 71 -2.43 10.43 13.79
C ALA A 71 -2.10 10.81 12.34
N PHE A 72 -1.56 9.87 11.58
CA PHE A 72 -1.30 10.08 10.16
C PHE A 72 -2.60 10.39 9.42
N MET A 73 -3.63 9.57 9.62
CA MET A 73 -4.91 9.75 8.92
C MET A 73 -5.59 11.07 9.27
N GLU A 74 -5.46 11.55 10.51
CA GLU A 74 -6.00 12.84 10.89
C GLU A 74 -5.24 14.00 10.27
N SER A 75 -3.95 13.82 10.06
CA SER A 75 -3.08 14.90 9.60
C SER A 75 -2.97 15.00 8.08
N VAL A 76 -3.27 13.92 7.37
CA VAL A 76 -3.08 13.91 5.92
C VAL A 76 -4.19 14.71 5.23
N PRO A 77 -3.85 15.68 4.38
CA PRO A 77 -4.87 16.40 3.61
C PRO A 77 -5.59 15.45 2.64
N ASN A 78 -6.86 15.73 2.41
CA ASN A 78 -7.68 14.87 1.57
C ASN A 78 -7.11 14.69 0.15
N LYS A 79 -6.53 15.75 -0.43
CA LYS A 79 -5.93 15.63 -1.76
C LYS A 79 -4.74 14.69 -1.77
N VAL A 80 -3.98 14.65 -0.67
CA VAL A 80 -2.85 13.74 -0.55
C VAL A 80 -3.36 12.31 -0.43
N LEU A 81 -4.36 12.10 0.42
CA LEU A 81 -4.94 10.76 0.58
C LEU A 81 -5.50 10.25 -0.75
N ASN A 82 -6.20 11.10 -1.51
CA ASN A 82 -6.73 10.70 -2.82
C ASN A 82 -5.60 10.29 -3.77
N ALA A 83 -4.51 11.04 -3.79
CA ALA A 83 -3.37 10.71 -4.64
C ALA A 83 -2.75 9.38 -4.24
N LEU A 84 -2.64 9.13 -2.93
CA LEU A 84 -2.10 7.87 -2.42
C LEU A 84 -3.01 6.69 -2.76
N VAL A 85 -4.32 6.85 -2.59
CA VAL A 85 -5.28 5.80 -2.92
C VAL A 85 -5.26 5.49 -4.41
N ASN A 86 -5.18 6.51 -5.25
CA ASN A 86 -5.11 6.30 -6.70
C ASN A 86 -3.82 5.57 -7.09
N ALA A 87 -2.70 5.94 -6.49
CA ALA A 87 -1.44 5.25 -6.76
C ALA A 87 -1.47 3.81 -6.25
N PHE A 88 -2.06 3.60 -5.08
CA PHE A 88 -2.25 2.27 -4.53
C PHE A 88 -3.05 1.39 -5.49
N SER A 89 -4.15 1.92 -6.02
CA SER A 89 -5.00 1.18 -6.94
C SER A 89 -4.25 0.85 -8.23
N ALA A 90 -3.52 1.79 -8.78
CA ALA A 90 -2.74 1.54 -10.00
C ALA A 90 -1.69 0.46 -9.77
N LEU A 91 -1.07 0.45 -8.61
CA LEU A 91 -0.01 -0.49 -8.29
C LEU A 91 -0.53 -1.91 -8.06
N ASN A 92 -1.70 -2.05 -7.44
CA ASN A 92 -2.23 -3.34 -7.01
C ASN A 92 -3.35 -3.90 -7.89
N ILE A 93 -4.23 -3.03 -8.40
CA ILE A 93 -5.42 -3.48 -9.13
C ILE A 93 -5.12 -3.75 -10.60
N THR A 94 -4.13 -3.09 -11.17
CA THR A 94 -3.78 -3.28 -12.57
C THR A 94 -3.50 -4.74 -12.92
N SER A 95 -2.80 -5.45 -12.02
CA SER A 95 -2.49 -6.86 -12.22
C SER A 95 -3.76 -7.70 -12.26
N GLU A 96 -4.72 -7.39 -11.42
CA GLU A 96 -6.00 -8.09 -11.37
C GLU A 96 -6.79 -7.86 -12.65
N ALA A 97 -6.82 -6.62 -13.13
CA ALA A 97 -7.50 -6.30 -14.39
C ALA A 97 -6.89 -7.06 -15.56
N ASN A 98 -5.58 -7.21 -15.58
CA ASN A 98 -4.89 -7.96 -16.62
C ASN A 98 -5.25 -9.44 -16.58
N LEU A 99 -5.45 -10.00 -15.40
CA LEU A 99 -5.82 -11.39 -15.24
C LEU A 99 -7.22 -11.69 -15.76
N LYS A 100 -8.09 -10.70 -15.75
CA LYS A 100 -9.47 -10.87 -16.24
C LYS A 100 -9.56 -10.89 -17.75
N ASN A 101 -8.56 -10.41 -18.41
CA ASN A 101 -8.52 -10.32 -19.85
C ASN A 101 -7.77 -11.51 -20.45
#